data_106a5f7c8be2d712912038c36ae7345d
#
_entry.id   106a5f7c8be2d712912038c36ae7345d
#
_cell.length_a   1.000
_cell.length_b   1.000
_cell.length_c   1.000
_cell.angle_alpha   90.00
_cell.angle_beta   90.00
_cell.angle_gamma   90.00
#
_symmetry.space_group_name_H-M   'P 1'
#
loop_
_entity.id
_entity.type
_entity.pdbx_description
1 polymer ?
#
loop_
_entity_poly.entity_id
_entity_poly.type
_entity_poly.pdbx_seq_one_letter_code
_entity_poly.pdbx_strand_id
1 'polypeptide(L)'
;MTEVDIGRTGSVAGVDLQRFVDAQDGSGTYHQALAELRNGRKVSHWMWFVFPQIAGLGRSHTAQQYAIASLEEARAYLAHPVLGPRLTDCSRALTELDGHSAEAVFGSVDAMKLKSSMTLFARAAPDEPVFGDVLEQYFGGAEDRATLDRLA
;
A
#
# COMPACT_ATOMS: atom_id res chain seq x y z
N MET A 1 -31.52 -5.51 2.50
CA MET A 1 -30.86 -5.57 2.94
C MET A 1 -30.21 -5.32 3.08
N THR A 2 -30.40 -5.31 2.91
CA THR A 2 -29.68 -5.26 3.35
C THR A 2 -29.06 -4.82 3.23
N GLU A 3 -28.98 -4.72 2.93
CA GLU A 3 -28.25 -4.52 3.16
C GLU A 3 -27.53 -4.33 3.10
N VAL A 4 -27.96 -4.41 2.75
CA VAL A 4 -27.08 -4.32 3.00
C VAL A 4 -26.38 -4.12 2.65
N ASP A 5 -26.55 -4.36 2.48
CA ASP A 5 -25.83 -4.27 2.58
C ASP A 5 -25.27 -3.98 1.96
N ILE A 6 -25.46 -3.87 1.50
CA ILE A 6 -24.83 -3.51 1.31
C ILE A 6 -24.24 -2.87 1.14
N GLY A 7 -24.22 -2.65 1.22
CA GLY A 7 -23.63 -2.01 1.43
C GLY A 7 -22.97 -1.89 1.47
N ARG A 8 -23.12 -2.02 1.90
CA ARG A 8 -21.96 -2.24 1.85
C ARG A 8 -21.57 -2.77 0.79
N THR A 9 -21.69 -2.17 -0.02
CA THR A 9 -21.33 -2.55 -1.05
C THR A 9 -20.16 -3.09 -1.58
N GLY A 10 -20.06 -3.89 -2.43
CA GLY A 10 -18.88 -4.51 -2.89
C GLY A 10 -17.92 -4.90 -1.81
N SER A 11 -18.25 -4.65 -0.58
CA SER A 11 -17.35 -5.02 0.49
C SER A 11 -17.41 -6.48 0.80
N VAL A 12 -16.26 -7.07 1.03
CA VAL A 12 -16.15 -8.36 1.67
C VAL A 12 -16.60 -8.17 3.12
N ALA A 13 -17.29 -9.14 3.67
CA ALA A 13 -17.76 -9.06 5.05
C ALA A 13 -16.62 -8.73 5.99
N GLY A 14 -16.77 -7.69 6.80
CA GLY A 14 -15.77 -7.25 7.74
C GLY A 14 -14.67 -6.37 7.17
N VAL A 15 -14.70 -6.11 5.86
CA VAL A 15 -13.71 -5.27 5.20
C VAL A 15 -14.22 -3.85 5.11
N ASP A 16 -13.42 -2.90 5.58
CA ASP A 16 -13.73 -1.47 5.51
C ASP A 16 -12.63 -0.77 4.73
N LEU A 17 -12.79 -0.73 3.41
CA LEU A 17 -11.84 -0.05 2.53
C LEU A 17 -12.09 1.45 2.45
N GLN A 18 -13.26 1.91 2.89
CA GLN A 18 -13.58 3.34 2.86
C GLN A 18 -12.62 4.14 3.71
N ARG A 19 -12.09 3.57 4.80
CA ARG A 19 -11.11 4.25 5.64
C ARG A 19 -9.88 4.70 4.85
N PHE A 20 -9.46 3.91 3.88
CA PHE A 20 -8.33 4.28 3.01
C PHE A 20 -8.71 5.41 2.05
N VAL A 21 -9.89 5.34 1.46
CA VAL A 21 -10.36 6.38 0.56
C VAL A 21 -10.46 7.72 1.29
N ASP A 22 -11.07 7.70 2.48
CA ASP A 22 -11.24 8.90 3.29
C ASP A 22 -9.89 9.52 3.67
N ALA A 23 -8.93 8.69 4.08
CA ALA A 23 -7.60 9.17 4.44
C ALA A 23 -6.87 9.78 3.22
N GLN A 24 -6.97 9.12 2.08
CA GLN A 24 -6.30 9.57 0.86
C GLN A 24 -6.93 10.83 0.28
N ASP A 25 -8.24 10.98 0.40
CA ASP A 25 -8.95 12.14 -0.11
C ASP A 25 -8.84 13.34 0.83
N GLY A 26 -8.62 13.11 2.11
CA GLY A 26 -8.57 14.18 3.11
C GLY A 26 -7.47 15.18 2.79
N SER A 27 -7.83 16.46 2.61
CA SER A 27 -6.91 17.57 2.34
C SER A 27 -6.01 17.34 1.12
N GLY A 28 -6.47 16.53 0.15
CA GLY A 28 -5.69 16.25 -1.06
C GLY A 28 -4.47 15.40 -0.82
N THR A 29 -4.46 14.58 0.21
CA THR A 29 -3.30 13.81 0.64
C THR A 29 -2.78 12.89 -0.45
N TYR A 30 -3.65 12.21 -1.20
CA TYR A 30 -3.18 11.33 -2.27
C TYR A 30 -2.39 12.10 -3.33
N HIS A 31 -2.89 13.25 -3.76
CA HIS A 31 -2.19 14.05 -4.79
C HIS A 31 -0.86 14.56 -4.25
N GLN A 32 -0.82 14.92 -2.98
CA GLN A 32 0.42 15.33 -2.32
C GLN A 32 1.42 14.18 -2.30
N ALA A 33 0.97 12.98 -1.93
CA ALA A 33 1.82 11.79 -1.90
C ALA A 33 2.40 11.48 -3.27
N LEU A 34 1.57 11.49 -4.31
CA LEU A 34 2.01 11.21 -5.67
C LEU A 34 3.05 12.24 -6.14
N ALA A 35 2.83 13.52 -5.83
CA ALA A 35 3.78 14.58 -6.18
C ALA A 35 5.12 14.37 -5.48
N GLU A 36 5.11 14.00 -4.19
CA GLU A 36 6.34 13.72 -3.44
C GLU A 36 7.09 12.53 -4.03
N LEU A 37 6.36 11.47 -4.41
CA LEU A 37 6.98 10.30 -5.03
C LEU A 37 7.62 10.65 -6.37
N ARG A 38 6.94 11.45 -7.18
CA ARG A 38 7.50 11.89 -8.47
C ARG A 38 8.73 12.75 -8.30
N ASN A 39 8.81 13.50 -7.20
CA ASN A 39 9.99 14.29 -6.86
C ASN A 39 11.09 13.47 -6.20
N GLY A 40 10.85 12.21 -5.92
CA GLY A 40 11.85 11.33 -5.32
C GLY A 40 12.11 11.56 -3.84
N ARG A 41 11.18 12.22 -3.14
CA ARG A 41 11.37 12.51 -1.72
C ARG A 41 10.03 12.64 -0.98
N LYS A 42 9.80 11.72 -0.05
CA LYS A 42 8.63 11.76 0.82
C LYS A 42 8.85 12.81 1.91
N VAL A 43 7.87 13.69 2.10
CA VAL A 43 7.92 14.77 3.08
C VAL A 43 6.79 14.64 4.10
N SER A 44 5.58 14.29 3.66
CA SER A 44 4.38 14.27 4.48
C SER A 44 4.09 12.87 5.05
N HIS A 45 3.09 12.79 5.94
CA HIS A 45 2.80 11.59 6.73
C HIS A 45 1.60 10.84 6.15
N TRP A 46 1.85 9.98 5.14
CA TRP A 46 0.79 9.27 4.44
C TRP A 46 1.08 7.77 4.23
N MET A 47 2.17 7.27 4.77
CA MET A 47 2.67 5.93 4.44
C MET A 47 1.66 4.83 4.78
N TRP A 48 1.00 4.93 5.94
CA TRP A 48 0.11 3.88 6.45
C TRP A 48 -1.04 3.54 5.48
N PHE A 49 -1.57 4.54 4.77
CA PHE A 49 -2.76 4.35 3.95
C PHE A 49 -2.52 4.53 2.45
N VAL A 50 -1.32 4.89 2.03
CA VAL A 50 -0.94 4.91 0.60
C VAL A 50 -0.23 3.61 0.23
N PHE A 51 0.61 3.09 1.12
CA PHE A 51 1.28 1.80 0.97
C PHE A 51 0.98 0.92 2.18
N PRO A 52 -0.25 0.39 2.29
CA PRO A 52 -0.62 -0.33 3.51
C PRO A 52 0.12 -1.66 3.66
N GLN A 53 0.28 -2.08 4.90
CA GLN A 53 0.97 -3.32 5.28
C GLN A 53 -0.02 -4.36 5.80
N ILE A 54 0.40 -5.63 5.80
CA ILE A 54 -0.36 -6.69 6.45
C ILE A 54 -0.45 -6.42 7.96
N ALA A 55 -1.55 -6.81 8.58
CA ALA A 55 -1.77 -6.65 10.01
C ALA A 55 -0.71 -7.37 10.82
N GLY A 56 -0.33 -6.79 11.95
CA GLY A 56 0.58 -7.39 12.90
C GLY A 56 2.02 -6.91 12.81
N LEU A 57 2.36 -6.14 11.80
CA LEU A 57 3.72 -5.60 11.66
C LEU A 57 3.93 -4.33 12.45
N GLY A 58 2.97 -3.39 12.36
CA GLY A 58 3.04 -2.14 13.07
C GLY A 58 2.26 -2.19 14.38
N ARG A 59 2.72 -1.45 15.38
CA ARG A 59 2.12 -1.47 16.72
C ARG A 59 1.39 -0.19 17.08
N SER A 60 1.64 0.92 16.37
CA SER A 60 0.96 2.17 16.66
C SER A 60 -0.52 2.07 16.32
N HIS A 61 -1.32 2.95 16.93
CA HIS A 61 -2.74 3.00 16.64
C HIS A 61 -3.00 3.23 15.14
N THR A 62 -2.23 4.14 14.53
CA THR A 62 -2.38 4.42 13.10
C THR A 62 -2.02 3.21 12.24
N ALA A 63 -0.95 2.50 12.57
CA ALA A 63 -0.55 1.29 11.85
C ALA A 63 -1.64 0.22 11.94
N GLN A 64 -2.26 0.06 13.10
CA GLN A 64 -3.34 -0.91 13.29
C GLN A 64 -4.61 -0.49 12.56
N GLN A 65 -4.91 0.81 12.54
CA GLN A 65 -6.09 1.34 11.90
C GLN A 65 -6.09 1.07 10.38
N TYR A 66 -4.93 1.16 9.75
CA TYR A 66 -4.80 1.00 8.29
C TYR A 66 -4.17 -0.32 7.89
N ALA A 67 -4.09 -1.29 8.79
CA ALA A 67 -3.55 -2.60 8.46
C ALA A 67 -4.50 -3.38 7.55
N ILE A 68 -3.91 -4.14 6.63
CA ILE A 68 -4.65 -5.06 5.76
C ILE A 68 -4.75 -6.40 6.48
N ALA A 69 -5.96 -6.90 6.68
CA ALA A 69 -6.20 -8.05 7.54
C ALA A 69 -5.70 -9.38 6.93
N SER A 70 -5.71 -9.49 5.60
CA SER A 70 -5.45 -10.76 4.92
C SER A 70 -5.08 -10.54 3.47
N LEU A 71 -4.61 -11.60 2.82
CA LEU A 71 -4.37 -11.58 1.38
C LEU A 71 -5.67 -11.28 0.61
N GLU A 72 -6.80 -11.80 1.11
CA GLU A 72 -8.10 -11.54 0.51
C GLU A 72 -8.46 -10.05 0.55
N GLU A 73 -8.21 -9.38 1.67
CA GLU A 73 -8.44 -7.93 1.76
C GLU A 73 -7.49 -7.16 0.83
N ALA A 74 -6.25 -7.62 0.70
CA ALA A 74 -5.31 -7.00 -0.23
C ALA A 74 -5.82 -7.10 -1.68
N ARG A 75 -6.40 -8.22 -2.05
CA ARG A 75 -7.02 -8.38 -3.37
C ARG A 75 -8.23 -7.47 -3.54
N ALA A 76 -9.05 -7.35 -2.51
CA ALA A 76 -10.19 -6.43 -2.53
C ALA A 76 -9.74 -4.98 -2.68
N TYR A 77 -8.64 -4.60 -2.01
CA TYR A 77 -8.05 -3.28 -2.14
C TYR A 77 -7.67 -3.00 -3.60
N LEU A 78 -7.00 -3.94 -4.24
CA LEU A 78 -6.58 -3.79 -5.65
C LEU A 78 -7.76 -3.77 -6.61
N ALA A 79 -8.85 -4.47 -6.29
CA ALA A 79 -10.06 -4.48 -7.10
C ALA A 79 -10.92 -3.24 -6.90
N HIS A 80 -10.65 -2.45 -5.85
CA HIS A 80 -11.42 -1.24 -5.59
C HIS A 80 -11.15 -0.20 -6.68
N PRO A 81 -12.19 0.45 -7.24
CA PRO A 81 -12.02 1.32 -8.40
C PRO A 81 -11.20 2.58 -8.14
N VAL A 82 -11.03 2.99 -6.89
CA VAL A 82 -10.20 4.13 -6.53
C VAL A 82 -8.84 3.67 -6.00
N LEU A 83 -8.83 2.74 -5.06
CA LEU A 83 -7.62 2.35 -4.34
C LEU A 83 -6.63 1.58 -5.21
N GLY A 84 -7.14 0.66 -6.04
CA GLY A 84 -6.28 -0.14 -6.92
C GLY A 84 -5.45 0.73 -7.86
N PRO A 85 -6.09 1.58 -8.67
CA PRO A 85 -5.36 2.47 -9.57
C PRO A 85 -4.41 3.41 -8.85
N ARG A 86 -4.78 3.93 -7.69
CA ARG A 86 -3.91 4.84 -6.92
C ARG A 86 -2.64 4.14 -6.46
N LEU A 87 -2.76 2.92 -5.92
CA LEU A 87 -1.59 2.17 -5.47
C LEU A 87 -0.69 1.82 -6.66
N THR A 88 -1.28 1.42 -7.77
CA THR A 88 -0.53 1.11 -8.99
C THR A 88 0.21 2.34 -9.49
N ASP A 89 -0.45 3.49 -9.54
CA ASP A 89 0.16 4.74 -10.01
C ASP A 89 1.31 5.18 -9.10
N CYS A 90 1.13 5.10 -7.78
CA CYS A 90 2.20 5.45 -6.84
C CYS A 90 3.39 4.50 -6.98
N SER A 91 3.13 3.21 -7.15
CA SER A 91 4.19 2.22 -7.34
C SER A 91 4.93 2.45 -8.66
N ARG A 92 4.18 2.75 -9.72
CA ARG A 92 4.79 3.05 -11.02
C ARG A 92 5.65 4.32 -10.96
N ALA A 93 5.21 5.34 -10.23
CA ALA A 93 6.01 6.56 -10.05
C ALA A 93 7.39 6.22 -9.48
N LEU A 94 7.46 5.27 -8.54
CA LEU A 94 8.73 4.82 -7.99
C LEU A 94 9.61 4.14 -9.03
N THR A 95 9.03 3.36 -9.93
CA THR A 95 9.82 2.67 -10.97
C THR A 95 10.37 3.65 -12.00
N GLU A 96 9.83 4.86 -12.07
CA GLU A 96 10.28 5.88 -13.02
C GLU A 96 11.40 6.76 -12.47
N LEU A 97 11.76 6.60 -11.19
CA LEU A 97 12.88 7.34 -10.61
C LEU A 97 14.20 6.66 -10.94
N ASP A 98 15.22 7.46 -11.27
CA ASP A 98 16.56 6.95 -11.55
C ASP A 98 17.52 7.33 -10.44
N GLY A 99 18.34 6.37 -10.00
CA GLY A 99 19.43 6.62 -9.07
C GLY A 99 19.03 6.97 -7.65
N HIS A 100 17.81 6.62 -7.25
CA HIS A 100 17.32 6.87 -5.88
C HIS A 100 17.31 5.56 -5.10
N SER A 101 17.77 5.60 -3.83
CA SER A 101 17.59 4.48 -2.92
C SER A 101 16.25 4.63 -2.19
N ALA A 102 15.75 3.52 -1.64
CA ALA A 102 14.53 3.59 -0.84
C ALA A 102 14.72 4.52 0.36
N GLU A 103 15.87 4.47 1.00
CA GLU A 103 16.17 5.32 2.14
C GLU A 103 16.22 6.80 1.75
N ALA A 104 16.71 7.12 0.57
CA ALA A 104 16.76 8.50 0.10
C ALA A 104 15.36 9.06 -0.14
N VAL A 105 14.44 8.22 -0.64
CA VAL A 105 13.07 8.66 -0.90
C VAL A 105 12.24 8.70 0.37
N PHE A 106 12.34 7.66 1.21
CA PHE A 106 11.41 7.43 2.32
C PHE A 106 12.00 7.60 3.72
N GLY A 107 13.32 7.55 3.87
CA GLY A 107 13.94 7.33 5.17
C GLY A 107 13.91 5.84 5.51
N SER A 108 14.70 5.43 6.51
CA SER A 108 14.89 4.00 6.79
C SER A 108 13.61 3.30 7.27
N VAL A 109 12.80 3.95 8.09
CA VAL A 109 11.58 3.35 8.64
C VAL A 109 10.54 3.14 7.54
N ASP A 110 10.23 4.17 6.78
CA ASP A 110 9.23 4.05 5.73
C ASP A 110 9.72 3.21 4.56
N ALA A 111 11.03 3.12 4.32
CA ALA A 111 11.58 2.20 3.32
C ALA A 111 11.24 0.75 3.66
N MET A 112 11.31 0.36 4.94
CA MET A 112 10.92 -0.97 5.37
C MET A 112 9.42 -1.20 5.17
N LYS A 113 8.60 -0.18 5.41
CA LYS A 113 7.15 -0.28 5.18
C LYS A 113 6.84 -0.45 3.69
N LEU A 114 7.59 0.22 2.82
CA LEU A 114 7.45 0.03 1.38
C LEU A 114 7.72 -1.42 0.99
N LYS A 115 8.80 -1.98 1.51
CA LYS A 115 9.15 -3.39 1.23
C LYS A 115 8.03 -4.33 1.66
N SER A 116 7.48 -4.12 2.86
CA SER A 116 6.37 -4.91 3.38
C SER A 116 5.14 -4.79 2.49
N SER A 117 4.79 -3.56 2.10
CA SER A 117 3.62 -3.31 1.26
C SER A 117 3.76 -3.96 -0.11
N MET A 118 4.90 -3.78 -0.75
CA MET A 118 5.13 -4.34 -2.08
C MET A 118 5.13 -5.87 -2.05
N THR A 119 5.66 -6.47 -0.99
CA THR A 119 5.60 -7.91 -0.81
C THR A 119 4.15 -8.39 -0.73
N LEU A 120 3.33 -7.71 0.07
CA LEU A 120 1.92 -8.05 0.24
C LEU A 120 1.17 -8.00 -1.10
N PHE A 121 1.29 -6.89 -1.82
CA PHE A 121 0.52 -6.71 -3.05
C PHE A 121 1.08 -7.52 -4.23
N ALA A 122 2.38 -7.80 -4.26
CA ALA A 122 2.94 -8.72 -5.24
C ALA A 122 2.37 -10.13 -5.05
N ARG A 123 2.18 -10.54 -3.80
CA ARG A 123 1.56 -11.84 -3.50
C ARG A 123 0.06 -11.84 -3.77
N ALA A 124 -0.60 -10.71 -3.55
CA ALA A 124 -2.04 -10.58 -3.80
C ALA A 124 -2.36 -10.59 -5.30
N ALA A 125 -1.48 -10.03 -6.13
CA ALA A 125 -1.68 -9.89 -7.56
C ALA A 125 -0.41 -10.30 -8.32
N PRO A 126 -0.11 -11.60 -8.40
CA PRO A 126 1.11 -12.05 -9.08
C PRO A 126 1.16 -11.71 -10.57
N ASP A 127 0.02 -11.43 -11.18
CA ASP A 127 -0.05 -11.05 -12.59
C ASP A 127 0.24 -9.57 -12.83
N GLU A 128 0.30 -8.74 -11.77
CA GLU A 128 0.63 -7.33 -11.90
C GLU A 128 2.13 -7.15 -11.63
N PRO A 129 2.92 -6.76 -12.64
CA PRO A 129 4.38 -6.71 -12.46
C PRO A 129 4.90 -5.54 -11.63
N VAL A 130 4.12 -4.46 -11.45
CA VAL A 130 4.66 -3.22 -10.88
C VAL A 130 5.19 -3.40 -9.45
N PHE A 131 4.52 -4.20 -8.63
CA PHE A 131 4.94 -4.37 -7.23
C PHE A 131 6.28 -5.13 -7.14
N GLY A 132 6.42 -6.17 -7.96
CA GLY A 132 7.69 -6.88 -8.08
C GLY A 132 8.79 -6.00 -8.66
N ASP A 133 8.45 -5.13 -9.60
CA ASP A 133 9.41 -4.18 -10.19
C ASP A 133 9.95 -3.23 -9.12
N VAL A 134 9.10 -2.74 -8.21
CA VAL A 134 9.55 -1.91 -7.09
C VAL A 134 10.49 -2.71 -6.18
N LEU A 135 10.14 -3.95 -5.85
CA LEU A 135 11.01 -4.81 -5.04
C LEU A 135 12.36 -5.00 -5.70
N GLU A 136 12.38 -5.25 -7.02
CA GLU A 136 13.62 -5.43 -7.74
C GLU A 136 14.46 -4.16 -7.73
N GLN A 137 13.87 -3.03 -8.03
CA GLN A 137 14.58 -1.76 -8.16
C GLN A 137 15.15 -1.25 -6.84
N TYR A 138 14.40 -1.40 -5.75
CA TYR A 138 14.76 -0.78 -4.47
C TYR A 138 15.32 -1.76 -3.45
N PHE A 139 15.07 -3.06 -3.62
CA PHE A 139 15.43 -4.07 -2.64
C PHE A 139 16.11 -5.30 -3.24
N GLY A 140 16.54 -5.20 -4.51
CA GLY A 140 17.21 -6.31 -5.18
C GLY A 140 16.33 -7.54 -5.34
N GLY A 141 15.02 -7.37 -5.37
CA GLY A 141 14.06 -8.45 -5.49
C GLY A 141 13.73 -9.16 -4.18
N ALA A 142 14.30 -8.72 -3.06
CA ALA A 142 14.05 -9.35 -1.78
C ALA A 142 12.66 -9.01 -1.24
N GLU A 143 11.93 -10.04 -0.80
CA GLU A 143 10.63 -9.85 -0.16
C GLU A 143 10.79 -9.65 1.34
N ASP A 144 9.79 -9.03 1.97
CA ASP A 144 9.80 -8.84 3.41
C ASP A 144 9.40 -10.13 4.13
N ARG A 145 10.32 -10.69 4.90
CA ARG A 145 10.12 -11.97 5.56
C ARG A 145 8.96 -11.93 6.56
N ALA A 146 8.85 -10.85 7.32
CA ALA A 146 7.78 -10.73 8.33
C ALA A 146 6.41 -10.73 7.66
N THR A 147 6.27 -10.12 6.47
CA THR A 147 5.04 -10.14 5.71
C THR A 147 4.72 -11.56 5.25
N LEU A 148 5.72 -12.27 4.70
CA LEU A 148 5.52 -13.64 4.24
C LEU A 148 5.07 -14.56 5.38
N ASP A 149 5.65 -14.39 6.55
CA ASP A 149 5.29 -15.18 7.72
C ASP A 149 3.83 -14.96 8.13
N ARG A 150 3.32 -13.75 7.96
CA ARG A 150 1.92 -13.42 8.24
C ARG A 150 0.95 -13.99 7.19
N LEU A 151 1.42 -14.23 5.98
CA LEU A 151 0.60 -14.77 4.90
C LEU A 151 0.61 -16.29 4.84
N ALA A 152 1.52 -16.92 5.54
CA ALA A 152 1.67 -18.37 5.53
C ALA A 152 0.53 -19.09 6.27
#